data_de1c0cd10b00c2b5fec12c8561f0c05a
#
_entry.id   de1c0cd10b00c2b5fec12c8561f0c05a
#
_cell.length_a   1.000
_cell.length_b   1.000
_cell.length_c   1.000
_cell.angle_alpha   90.00
_cell.angle_beta   90.00
_cell.angle_gamma   90.00
#
_symmetry.space_group_name_H-M   'P 1'
#
loop_
_entity.id
_entity.type
_entity.pdbx_description
1 polymer ?
#
loop_
_entity_poly.entity_id
_entity_poly.type
_entity_poly.pdbx_seq_one_letter_code
_entity_poly.pdbx_strand_id
1 'polypeptide(L)'
;MLNSFHRPTRLRHRKHPHWPHSYRSLALSGGVLLLLLCLCLAACSAPFGGGSQGRSGASVTATVGTGGATATATPVVLLGPRPCPSAIQSAAYWSGIVHTVTSVTSVVRVQCANLMGTPELQALITVAHQGGHALDVHVYTHITSPNPQQIFQLLNLYDGDAVISGYNTVLTAEVDQNSALNRGRSPTNYQRDLFREFKWSDAQQTLVQIAFPAFFPDLTRYQAEADQAAVNQGHDPWKLDAIKVAQALAASSAFFNWGPNAPARLISGGGQHDVNAVVEVKSPHPGGGTIRVSMSRLESNTNGGIWEVTDVSSPTLSLSAPTAQARLQSPITVSGRGNAFEGVIGSLRVLDHLYNQIGQAQVRGASGNGPTSFSTKLTYSTDFQAGAQEGILMLSAPSQADGSIATGTLLKVLLA
;
A
#
# COMPACT_ATOMS: atom_id res chain seq x y z
N MET A 1 13.32 33.28 -61.22
CA MET A 1 13.50 34.44 -60.35
C MET A 1 12.29 34.53 -59.42
N LEU A 2 12.46 34.20 -58.17
CA LEU A 2 11.70 34.71 -57.03
C LEU A 2 12.09 33.88 -55.78
N ASN A 3 12.89 34.54 -54.95
CA ASN A 3 13.35 34.02 -53.68
C ASN A 3 12.21 33.97 -52.66
N SER A 4 12.03 32.83 -51.99
CA SER A 4 11.16 32.69 -50.82
C SER A 4 12.03 32.45 -49.56
N PHE A 5 12.04 33.45 -48.68
CA PHE A 5 12.73 33.45 -47.38
C PHE A 5 11.97 32.60 -46.40
N HIS A 6 12.61 31.54 -45.88
CA HIS A 6 12.16 30.78 -44.69
C HIS A 6 12.72 31.48 -43.45
N ARG A 7 11.85 31.95 -42.56
CA ARG A 7 12.19 32.36 -41.18
C ARG A 7 12.11 31.14 -40.25
N PRO A 8 13.12 30.91 -39.40
CA PRO A 8 13.01 29.87 -38.36
C PRO A 8 12.22 30.40 -37.16
N THR A 9 11.19 29.64 -36.79
CA THR A 9 10.40 29.84 -35.56
C THR A 9 11.22 29.42 -34.34
N ARG A 10 11.48 30.37 -33.43
CA ARG A 10 12.12 30.12 -32.14
C ARG A 10 11.17 29.35 -31.23
N LEU A 11 11.54 28.13 -30.86
CA LEU A 11 10.94 27.36 -29.78
C LEU A 11 11.28 28.01 -28.42
N ARG A 12 10.28 28.54 -27.75
CA ARG A 12 10.38 29.01 -26.37
C ARG A 12 10.48 27.77 -25.45
N HIS A 13 11.64 27.57 -24.82
CA HIS A 13 11.79 26.65 -23.68
C HIS A 13 10.91 27.11 -22.52
N ARG A 14 9.88 26.35 -22.19
CA ARG A 14 9.17 26.46 -20.92
C ARG A 14 10.04 25.84 -19.85
N LYS A 15 10.47 26.65 -18.89
CA LYS A 15 11.11 26.22 -17.66
C LYS A 15 10.07 25.47 -16.80
N HIS A 16 10.31 24.21 -16.52
CA HIS A 16 9.57 23.46 -15.51
C HIS A 16 9.96 23.93 -14.11
N PRO A 17 9.01 24.06 -13.18
CA PRO A 17 9.32 24.39 -11.81
C PRO A 17 10.01 23.18 -11.14
N HIS A 18 11.21 23.42 -10.60
CA HIS A 18 11.93 22.49 -9.75
C HIS A 18 11.24 22.40 -8.39
N TRP A 19 10.83 21.22 -7.99
CA TRP A 19 10.48 20.88 -6.61
C TRP A 19 11.76 20.57 -5.84
N PRO A 20 11.98 21.12 -4.65
CA PRO A 20 13.11 20.76 -3.83
C PRO A 20 12.80 19.51 -3.00
N HIS A 21 13.20 18.36 -3.46
CA HIS A 21 13.37 17.19 -2.59
C HIS A 21 14.79 17.22 -2.03
N SER A 22 14.95 17.88 -0.90
CA SER A 22 16.19 17.81 -0.14
C SER A 22 16.09 16.76 0.95
N TYR A 23 16.42 15.54 0.66
CA TYR A 23 16.86 14.59 1.69
C TYR A 23 18.36 14.81 1.89
N ARG A 24 18.71 15.65 2.86
CA ARG A 24 20.07 15.74 3.41
C ARG A 24 20.18 14.74 4.56
N SER A 25 20.86 13.64 4.31
CA SER A 25 21.47 12.81 5.36
C SER A 25 22.51 13.62 6.10
N LEU A 26 22.21 14.01 7.35
CA LEU A 26 23.18 14.54 8.29
C LEU A 26 23.74 13.38 9.10
N ALA A 27 24.96 13.00 8.75
CA ALA A 27 25.81 12.24 9.65
C ALA A 27 26.29 13.21 10.75
N LEU A 28 25.91 12.95 11.99
CA LEU A 28 26.47 13.64 13.17
C LEU A 28 27.21 12.63 14.02
N SER A 29 28.52 12.83 14.00
CA SER A 29 29.49 12.23 14.89
C SER A 29 29.32 12.74 16.34
N GLY A 30 29.41 11.80 17.30
CA GLY A 30 30.07 11.87 18.59
C GLY A 30 29.80 13.04 19.52
N GLY A 31 29.29 12.71 20.71
CA GLY A 31 29.34 13.59 21.85
C GLY A 31 28.72 12.96 23.09
N VAL A 32 29.57 12.32 23.87
CA VAL A 32 29.33 11.85 25.25
C VAL A 32 28.88 13.02 26.12
N LEU A 33 27.76 12.88 26.83
CA LEU A 33 27.60 13.51 28.15
C LEU A 33 26.74 12.62 29.06
N LEU A 34 27.42 12.11 30.05
CA LEU A 34 26.98 11.45 31.26
C LEU A 34 26.55 12.53 32.27
N LEU A 35 25.47 12.31 33.02
CA LEU A 35 25.28 12.63 34.46
C LEU A 35 23.78 12.63 34.78
N LEU A 36 23.36 11.65 35.50
CA LEU A 36 23.22 11.56 36.98
C LEU A 36 21.95 12.14 37.60
N LEU A 37 21.32 11.23 38.35
CA LEU A 37 20.60 11.40 39.65
C LEU A 37 19.09 11.72 39.51
N CYS A 38 18.21 11.20 40.26
CA CYS A 38 18.10 10.41 41.49
C CYS A 38 16.64 10.01 41.67
N LEU A 39 16.40 8.81 42.13
CA LEU A 39 15.52 8.38 43.21
C LEU A 39 14.43 9.36 43.70
N CYS A 40 13.17 8.94 43.67
CA CYS A 40 12.24 9.04 44.79
C CYS A 40 11.25 7.89 44.79
N LEU A 41 11.49 6.93 45.66
CA LEU A 41 10.51 5.99 46.20
C LEU A 41 9.58 6.75 47.17
N ALA A 42 8.27 6.59 47.00
CA ALA A 42 7.34 6.76 48.11
C ALA A 42 6.15 5.84 47.90
N ALA A 43 6.15 4.79 48.67
CA ALA A 43 4.97 3.96 48.92
C ALA A 43 3.95 4.74 49.78
N CYS A 44 2.68 4.58 49.51
CA CYS A 44 1.61 4.74 50.49
C CYS A 44 0.53 3.69 50.23
N SER A 45 0.57 2.67 51.04
CA SER A 45 -0.53 1.78 51.31
C SER A 45 -1.39 2.38 52.43
N ALA A 46 -2.71 2.28 52.36
CA ALA A 46 -3.58 2.01 53.49
C ALA A 46 -5.06 1.87 53.09
N PRO A 47 -5.85 1.15 53.84
CA PRO A 47 -7.08 0.50 53.45
C PRO A 47 -8.31 1.13 54.13
N PHE A 48 -9.48 0.91 53.57
CA PHE A 48 -10.81 0.91 54.27
C PHE A 48 -11.71 0.01 53.45
N GLY A 49 -12.31 -1.03 53.93
CA GLY A 49 -12.98 -1.23 55.18
C GLY A 49 -14.48 -1.21 54.99
N GLY A 50 -15.14 -2.40 54.99
CA GLY A 50 -16.41 -2.59 55.60
C GLY A 50 -17.67 -2.55 54.75
N GLY A 51 -18.39 -3.68 54.68
CA GLY A 51 -19.81 -3.71 54.28
C GLY A 51 -20.31 -5.11 53.90
N SER A 52 -20.44 -5.98 54.88
CA SER A 52 -21.14 -7.27 54.78
C SER A 52 -22.65 -7.08 54.57
N GLN A 53 -23.26 -7.78 53.62
CA GLN A 53 -24.62 -8.32 53.82
C GLN A 53 -24.72 -9.65 53.07
N GLY A 54 -25.03 -10.67 53.88
CA GLY A 54 -25.22 -12.03 53.45
C GLY A 54 -26.53 -12.25 52.69
N ARG A 55 -26.49 -13.21 51.82
CA ARG A 55 -27.66 -14.00 51.44
C ARG A 55 -27.23 -15.46 51.28
N SER A 56 -27.80 -16.27 52.18
CA SER A 56 -27.81 -17.72 52.11
C SER A 56 -28.47 -18.24 50.85
N GLY A 57 -27.96 -19.27 50.26
CA GLY A 57 -28.70 -19.93 49.22
C GLY A 57 -27.96 -21.04 48.51
N ALA A 58 -28.22 -22.26 48.89
CA ALA A 58 -28.16 -23.52 48.14
C ALA A 58 -26.79 -24.02 47.71
N SER A 59 -26.27 -24.93 48.48
CA SER A 59 -25.23 -25.90 48.08
C SER A 59 -25.80 -26.81 46.99
N VAL A 60 -25.33 -26.65 45.76
CA VAL A 60 -25.49 -27.66 44.69
C VAL A 60 -24.24 -28.50 44.68
N THR A 61 -24.33 -29.73 45.12
CA THR A 61 -23.27 -30.74 45.02
C THR A 61 -23.11 -31.10 43.57
N ALA A 62 -22.08 -30.53 42.88
CA ALA A 62 -21.69 -30.92 41.55
C ALA A 62 -20.93 -32.22 41.63
N THR A 63 -21.52 -33.28 41.11
CA THR A 63 -20.86 -34.58 40.89
C THR A 63 -19.76 -34.34 39.85
N VAL A 64 -18.51 -34.51 40.27
CA VAL A 64 -17.35 -34.47 39.39
C VAL A 64 -17.37 -35.71 38.50
N GLY A 65 -17.87 -35.55 37.28
CA GLY A 65 -17.69 -36.49 36.19
C GLY A 65 -16.23 -36.41 35.73
N THR A 66 -15.42 -37.40 36.08
CA THR A 66 -14.08 -37.60 35.53
C THR A 66 -14.18 -38.12 34.10
N GLY A 67 -14.45 -37.20 33.18
CA GLY A 67 -14.30 -37.41 31.74
C GLY A 67 -13.41 -36.28 31.20
N GLY A 68 -12.09 -36.40 31.36
CA GLY A 68 -11.11 -35.48 30.83
C GLY A 68 -11.08 -35.57 29.30
N ALA A 69 -11.99 -34.89 28.62
CA ALA A 69 -11.76 -34.52 27.26
C ALA A 69 -10.66 -33.43 27.26
N THR A 70 -9.44 -33.82 26.96
CA THR A 70 -8.35 -32.90 26.66
C THR A 70 -8.81 -32.08 25.47
N ALA A 71 -9.24 -30.85 25.71
CA ALA A 71 -9.53 -29.92 24.65
C ALA A 71 -8.23 -29.72 23.85
N THR A 72 -8.14 -30.36 22.70
CA THR A 72 -7.06 -30.12 21.75
C THR A 72 -7.16 -28.69 21.34
N ALA A 73 -6.24 -27.83 21.81
CA ALA A 73 -6.20 -26.44 21.43
C ALA A 73 -6.08 -26.37 19.90
N THR A 74 -7.03 -25.76 19.25
CA THR A 74 -6.95 -25.49 17.81
C THR A 74 -5.67 -24.70 17.58
N PRO A 75 -4.76 -25.18 16.71
CA PRO A 75 -3.51 -24.48 16.45
C PRO A 75 -3.81 -23.10 15.87
N VAL A 76 -3.25 -22.05 16.48
CA VAL A 76 -3.47 -20.65 16.09
C VAL A 76 -2.45 -20.30 15.02
N VAL A 77 -2.94 -19.80 13.88
CA VAL A 77 -2.11 -19.16 12.84
C VAL A 77 -1.72 -17.79 13.33
N LEU A 78 -0.42 -17.53 13.41
CA LEU A 78 0.11 -16.24 13.86
C LEU A 78 0.47 -15.40 12.64
N LEU A 79 0.25 -14.08 12.75
CA LEU A 79 0.58 -13.12 11.69
C LEU A 79 2.03 -12.61 11.83
N GLY A 80 2.64 -12.30 10.69
CA GLY A 80 3.97 -11.73 10.57
C GLY A 80 5.12 -12.72 10.64
N PRO A 81 6.36 -12.22 10.49
CA PRO A 81 7.57 -13.02 10.54
C PRO A 81 7.73 -13.76 11.88
N ARG A 82 8.20 -14.99 11.81
CA ARG A 82 8.43 -15.87 12.95
C ARG A 82 9.88 -16.33 12.99
N PRO A 83 10.45 -16.66 14.17
CA PRO A 83 11.74 -17.32 14.22
C PRO A 83 11.70 -18.63 13.43
N CYS A 84 12.66 -18.79 12.50
CA CYS A 84 12.83 -20.08 11.85
C CYS A 84 13.36 -21.12 12.84
N PRO A 85 13.01 -22.42 12.67
CA PRO A 85 13.67 -23.50 13.40
C PRO A 85 15.19 -23.43 13.28
N SER A 86 15.93 -23.65 14.37
CA SER A 86 17.38 -23.43 14.41
C SER A 86 18.16 -24.24 13.36
N ALA A 87 17.69 -25.44 13.03
CA ALA A 87 18.31 -26.31 12.03
C ALA A 87 18.34 -25.71 10.61
N ILE A 88 17.41 -24.79 10.31
CA ILE A 88 17.23 -24.23 8.96
C ILE A 88 17.49 -22.70 8.88
N GLN A 89 18.00 -22.10 9.94
CA GLN A 89 18.30 -20.65 9.94
C GLN A 89 19.52 -20.30 9.11
N SER A 90 20.41 -21.26 8.87
CA SER A 90 21.70 -20.99 8.22
C SER A 90 21.58 -20.88 6.70
N ALA A 91 22.32 -19.91 6.12
CA ALA A 91 22.49 -19.81 4.68
C ALA A 91 23.09 -21.09 4.06
N ALA A 92 23.99 -21.76 4.79
CA ALA A 92 24.63 -23.00 4.32
C ALA A 92 23.62 -24.14 4.10
N TYR A 93 22.63 -24.28 4.99
CA TYR A 93 21.55 -25.28 4.81
C TYR A 93 20.79 -25.05 3.50
N TRP A 94 20.38 -23.81 3.24
CA TRP A 94 19.60 -23.47 2.06
C TRP A 94 20.41 -23.46 0.77
N SER A 95 21.72 -23.17 0.82
CA SER A 95 22.60 -23.18 -0.35
C SER A 95 22.60 -24.50 -1.11
N GLY A 96 22.50 -25.62 -0.39
CA GLY A 96 22.37 -26.95 -1.01
C GLY A 96 21.01 -27.21 -1.63
N ILE A 97 19.93 -26.63 -1.06
CA ILE A 97 18.53 -26.82 -1.49
C ILE A 97 18.21 -25.96 -2.71
N VAL A 98 18.59 -24.68 -2.69
CA VAL A 98 18.38 -23.75 -3.82
C VAL A 98 19.44 -23.88 -4.90
N HIS A 99 20.36 -24.85 -4.78
CA HIS A 99 21.43 -25.14 -5.74
C HIS A 99 22.30 -23.93 -6.08
N THR A 100 22.70 -23.15 -5.06
CA THR A 100 23.59 -22.02 -5.29
C THR A 100 24.95 -22.47 -5.80
N VAL A 101 25.48 -21.72 -6.78
CA VAL A 101 26.86 -21.81 -7.21
C VAL A 101 27.67 -20.78 -6.44
N THR A 102 28.41 -21.20 -5.42
CA THR A 102 29.07 -20.31 -4.44
C THR A 102 29.99 -19.24 -5.03
N SER A 103 30.45 -19.42 -6.26
CA SER A 103 31.27 -18.42 -6.99
C SER A 103 30.43 -17.31 -7.64
N VAL A 104 29.09 -17.47 -7.74
CA VAL A 104 28.22 -16.54 -8.46
C VAL A 104 26.92 -16.22 -7.72
N THR A 105 26.50 -17.05 -6.74
CA THR A 105 25.25 -16.82 -5.98
C THR A 105 25.44 -17.14 -4.51
N SER A 106 24.71 -16.42 -3.64
CA SER A 106 24.74 -16.66 -2.19
C SER A 106 23.35 -16.42 -1.57
N VAL A 107 22.98 -17.26 -0.60
CA VAL A 107 21.81 -17.03 0.23
C VAL A 107 22.09 -15.84 1.16
N VAL A 108 21.30 -14.79 1.06
CA VAL A 108 21.52 -13.56 1.84
C VAL A 108 20.49 -13.36 2.95
N ARG A 109 19.31 -13.99 2.87
CA ARG A 109 18.27 -13.89 3.90
C ARG A 109 17.43 -15.16 3.96
N VAL A 110 17.03 -15.53 5.18
CA VAL A 110 16.06 -16.58 5.48
C VAL A 110 15.05 -16.01 6.47
N GLN A 111 13.77 -16.04 6.11
CA GLN A 111 12.65 -15.63 6.97
C GLN A 111 11.59 -16.72 6.99
N CYS A 112 10.86 -16.85 8.10
CA CYS A 112 9.79 -17.84 8.23
C CYS A 112 8.48 -17.17 8.65
N ALA A 113 7.36 -17.71 8.18
CA ALA A 113 6.01 -17.33 8.60
C ALA A 113 4.99 -18.40 8.22
N ASN A 114 3.75 -18.23 8.67
CA ASN A 114 2.60 -19.05 8.30
C ASN A 114 1.98 -18.57 6.99
N LEU A 115 2.74 -18.59 5.88
CA LEU A 115 2.32 -18.00 4.60
C LEU A 115 1.11 -18.69 3.98
N MET A 116 0.92 -19.99 4.23
CA MET A 116 -0.20 -20.77 3.72
C MET A 116 -1.47 -20.68 4.60
N GLY A 117 -1.47 -19.86 5.66
CA GLY A 117 -2.60 -19.77 6.58
C GLY A 117 -2.80 -21.02 7.43
N THR A 118 -1.82 -21.90 7.51
CA THR A 118 -1.77 -23.08 8.36
C THR A 118 -0.76 -22.87 9.50
N PRO A 119 -0.79 -23.67 10.57
CA PRO A 119 0.21 -23.59 11.66
C PRO A 119 1.63 -23.97 11.22
N GLU A 120 1.78 -24.64 10.09
CA GLU A 120 3.08 -24.96 9.51
C GLU A 120 3.78 -23.71 9.02
N LEU A 121 5.08 -23.60 9.29
CA LEU A 121 5.91 -22.50 8.79
C LEU A 121 6.40 -22.78 7.37
N GLN A 122 6.40 -21.74 6.56
CA GLN A 122 7.09 -21.69 5.28
C GLN A 122 8.33 -20.80 5.41
N ALA A 123 9.34 -21.03 4.58
CA ALA A 123 10.57 -20.25 4.53
C ALA A 123 10.66 -19.44 3.24
N LEU A 124 10.88 -18.14 3.38
CA LEU A 124 11.28 -17.23 2.31
C LEU A 124 12.81 -17.17 2.27
N ILE A 125 13.40 -17.53 1.14
CA ILE A 125 14.84 -17.55 0.90
C ILE A 125 15.15 -16.53 -0.19
N THR A 126 16.10 -15.62 0.07
CA THR A 126 16.61 -14.70 -0.95
C THR A 126 18.05 -15.06 -1.31
N VAL A 127 18.32 -15.07 -2.60
CA VAL A 127 19.63 -15.42 -3.19
C VAL A 127 20.15 -14.27 -4.00
N ALA A 128 21.29 -13.68 -3.62
CA ALA A 128 21.92 -12.62 -4.37
C ALA A 128 22.92 -13.18 -5.38
N HIS A 129 23.00 -12.55 -6.55
CA HIS A 129 23.99 -12.84 -7.58
C HIS A 129 25.23 -11.97 -7.39
N GLN A 130 26.41 -12.59 -7.25
CA GLN A 130 27.67 -11.87 -7.02
C GLN A 130 28.08 -11.09 -8.28
N GLY A 131 28.45 -9.82 -8.08
CA GLY A 131 28.83 -8.92 -9.19
C GLY A 131 27.66 -8.51 -10.10
N GLY A 132 26.43 -8.95 -9.80
CA GLY A 132 25.21 -8.60 -10.48
C GLY A 132 24.24 -7.87 -9.55
N HIS A 133 23.25 -7.23 -10.15
CA HIS A 133 22.18 -6.53 -9.44
C HIS A 133 20.94 -7.42 -9.31
N ALA A 134 21.07 -8.75 -9.40
CA ALA A 134 19.94 -9.67 -9.39
C ALA A 134 19.74 -10.32 -8.02
N LEU A 135 18.49 -10.43 -7.62
CA LEU A 135 18.03 -11.17 -6.45
C LEU A 135 16.99 -12.21 -6.88
N ASP A 136 17.19 -13.46 -6.47
CA ASP A 136 16.18 -14.50 -6.62
C ASP A 136 15.44 -14.69 -5.31
N VAL A 137 14.15 -15.01 -5.41
CA VAL A 137 13.22 -15.21 -4.29
C VAL A 137 12.61 -16.60 -4.40
N HIS A 138 12.73 -17.39 -3.35
CA HIS A 138 12.16 -18.74 -3.27
C HIS A 138 11.34 -18.90 -1.99
N VAL A 139 10.21 -19.60 -2.07
CA VAL A 139 9.43 -19.97 -0.88
C VAL A 139 9.27 -21.49 -0.84
N TYR A 140 9.56 -22.04 0.34
CA TYR A 140 9.50 -23.48 0.59
C TYR A 140 8.49 -23.80 1.71
N THR A 141 7.80 -24.91 1.56
CA THR A 141 7.00 -25.58 2.62
C THR A 141 7.67 -26.89 3.05
N HIS A 142 7.13 -27.53 4.09
CA HIS A 142 7.71 -28.74 4.72
C HIS A 142 9.19 -28.54 5.10
N ILE A 143 9.50 -27.35 5.63
CA ILE A 143 10.86 -26.86 5.83
C ILE A 143 11.68 -27.64 6.85
N THR A 144 11.04 -28.46 7.69
CA THR A 144 11.71 -29.36 8.65
C THR A 144 11.87 -30.78 8.10
N SER A 145 11.36 -31.07 6.90
CA SER A 145 11.54 -32.36 6.25
C SER A 145 12.91 -32.44 5.56
N PRO A 146 13.41 -33.66 5.30
CA PRO A 146 14.66 -33.83 4.51
C PRO A 146 14.57 -33.27 3.09
N ASN A 147 13.36 -33.13 2.55
CA ASN A 147 13.09 -32.66 1.20
C ASN A 147 12.03 -31.53 1.23
N PRO A 148 12.42 -30.28 1.55
CA PRO A 148 11.52 -29.14 1.47
C PRO A 148 10.99 -28.97 0.05
N GLN A 149 9.73 -28.54 -0.08
CA GLN A 149 9.08 -28.34 -1.38
C GLN A 149 8.99 -26.86 -1.72
N GLN A 150 9.48 -26.51 -2.91
CA GLN A 150 9.35 -25.15 -3.43
C GLN A 150 7.90 -24.91 -3.90
N ILE A 151 7.27 -23.86 -3.38
CA ILE A 151 5.89 -23.48 -3.69
C ILE A 151 5.79 -22.16 -4.46
N PHE A 152 6.90 -21.41 -4.53
CA PHE A 152 6.94 -20.14 -5.25
C PHE A 152 8.37 -19.75 -5.57
N GLN A 153 8.55 -19.03 -6.71
CA GLN A 153 9.80 -18.38 -7.05
C GLN A 153 9.60 -17.13 -7.91
N LEU A 154 10.49 -16.16 -7.73
CA LEU A 154 10.73 -15.06 -8.65
C LEU A 154 12.23 -14.96 -8.86
N LEU A 155 12.64 -14.73 -10.10
CA LEU A 155 14.06 -14.71 -10.47
C LEU A 155 14.45 -13.34 -11.03
N ASN A 156 15.70 -12.96 -10.80
CA ASN A 156 16.36 -11.80 -11.41
C ASN A 156 15.68 -10.44 -11.07
N LEU A 157 15.20 -10.26 -9.81
CA LEU A 157 14.73 -8.94 -9.36
C LEU A 157 15.92 -7.97 -9.37
N TYR A 158 15.87 -6.94 -10.20
CA TYR A 158 16.99 -5.99 -10.34
C TYR A 158 17.09 -5.08 -9.11
N ASP A 159 18.24 -5.05 -8.44
CA ASP A 159 18.49 -4.42 -7.13
C ASP A 159 17.37 -4.75 -6.14
N GLY A 160 16.90 -6.00 -6.21
CA GLY A 160 15.71 -6.48 -5.56
C GLY A 160 15.79 -6.52 -4.04
N ASP A 161 14.62 -6.61 -3.42
CA ASP A 161 14.42 -7.00 -2.03
C ASP A 161 13.18 -7.88 -1.92
N ALA A 162 13.14 -8.75 -0.91
CA ALA A 162 11.94 -9.51 -0.59
C ALA A 162 11.86 -9.75 0.92
N VAL A 163 10.68 -9.48 1.49
CA VAL A 163 10.42 -9.64 2.93
C VAL A 163 9.05 -10.25 3.15
N ILE A 164 8.86 -10.84 4.33
CA ILE A 164 7.55 -11.27 4.79
C ILE A 164 6.89 -10.10 5.52
N SER A 165 5.66 -9.75 5.12
CA SER A 165 4.85 -8.70 5.75
C SER A 165 4.35 -9.09 7.13
N GLY A 166 3.84 -8.11 7.87
CA GLY A 166 3.06 -8.32 9.09
C GLY A 166 1.77 -9.14 8.91
N TYR A 167 1.39 -9.46 7.66
CA TYR A 167 0.10 -10.08 7.29
C TYR A 167 0.27 -11.44 6.58
N ASN A 168 1.42 -12.09 6.73
CA ASN A 168 1.73 -13.38 6.11
C ASN A 168 1.68 -13.35 4.57
N THR A 169 2.11 -12.25 3.97
CA THR A 169 2.32 -12.12 2.53
C THR A 169 3.80 -11.93 2.23
N VAL A 170 4.22 -12.21 1.01
CA VAL A 170 5.56 -11.90 0.53
C VAL A 170 5.52 -10.59 -0.23
N LEU A 171 6.31 -9.62 0.22
CA LEU A 171 6.50 -8.34 -0.44
C LEU A 171 7.80 -8.37 -1.21
N THR A 172 7.78 -7.88 -2.44
CA THR A 172 8.98 -7.68 -3.24
C THR A 172 9.10 -6.22 -3.66
N ALA A 173 10.33 -5.76 -3.76
CA ALA A 173 10.68 -4.45 -4.29
C ALA A 173 11.83 -4.63 -5.28
N GLU A 174 11.79 -3.94 -6.41
CA GLU A 174 12.86 -3.95 -7.42
C GLU A 174 12.92 -2.62 -8.16
N VAL A 175 14.00 -2.41 -8.91
CA VAL A 175 14.25 -1.20 -9.68
C VAL A 175 13.82 -1.42 -11.13
N ASP A 176 13.00 -0.52 -11.67
CA ASP A 176 12.90 -0.31 -13.11
C ASP A 176 13.85 0.81 -13.54
N GLN A 177 14.91 0.44 -14.25
CA GLN A 177 15.93 1.38 -14.75
C GLN A 177 15.35 2.38 -15.76
N ASN A 178 14.25 2.03 -16.44
CA ASN A 178 13.63 2.81 -17.50
C ASN A 178 12.49 3.68 -17.00
N SER A 179 12.09 3.53 -15.75
CA SER A 179 11.01 4.31 -15.16
C SER A 179 11.34 5.82 -15.15
N ALA A 180 10.31 6.64 -15.03
CA ALA A 180 10.48 8.10 -14.91
C ALA A 180 11.31 8.48 -13.67
N LEU A 181 11.31 7.64 -12.63
CA LEU A 181 12.08 7.85 -11.42
C LEU A 181 13.58 7.62 -11.61
N ASN A 182 13.96 6.63 -12.43
CA ASN A 182 15.34 6.14 -12.54
C ASN A 182 16.06 6.58 -13.82
N ARG A 183 15.32 6.89 -14.87
CA ARG A 183 15.88 7.28 -16.17
C ARG A 183 16.88 8.44 -16.05
N GLY A 184 18.10 8.21 -16.55
CA GLY A 184 19.18 9.19 -16.52
C GLY A 184 19.92 9.32 -15.20
N ARG A 185 19.63 8.48 -14.20
CA ARG A 185 20.42 8.37 -12.96
C ARG A 185 21.54 7.37 -13.16
N SER A 186 22.60 7.46 -12.33
CA SER A 186 23.60 6.41 -12.25
C SER A 186 23.04 5.19 -11.48
N PRO A 187 23.50 3.96 -11.75
CA PRO A 187 23.01 2.76 -11.05
C PRO A 187 23.08 2.85 -9.52
N THR A 188 24.10 3.52 -8.98
CA THR A 188 24.25 3.74 -7.53
C THR A 188 23.17 4.63 -6.91
N ASN A 189 22.40 5.35 -7.72
CA ASN A 189 21.34 6.27 -7.30
C ASN A 189 19.94 5.80 -7.74
N TYR A 190 19.84 4.58 -8.22
CA TYR A 190 18.53 4.00 -8.54
C TYR A 190 17.69 3.84 -7.28
N GLN A 191 16.39 3.99 -7.44
CA GLN A 191 15.40 3.78 -6.39
C GLN A 191 14.47 2.65 -6.79
N ARG A 192 14.11 1.81 -5.84
CA ARG A 192 13.10 0.78 -6.05
C ARG A 192 11.75 1.44 -6.27
N ASP A 193 11.08 1.04 -7.31
CA ASP A 193 9.81 1.61 -7.73
C ASP A 193 8.77 0.55 -8.16
N LEU A 194 9.20 -0.68 -8.44
CA LEU A 194 8.30 -1.78 -8.70
C LEU A 194 8.08 -2.58 -7.42
N PHE A 195 6.86 -2.57 -6.90
CA PHE A 195 6.50 -3.26 -5.67
C PHE A 195 5.36 -4.24 -5.94
N ARG A 196 5.47 -5.46 -5.40
CA ARG A 196 4.44 -6.49 -5.55
C ARG A 196 4.19 -7.19 -4.23
N GLU A 197 2.93 -7.53 -3.98
CA GLU A 197 2.49 -8.32 -2.83
C GLU A 197 1.97 -9.67 -3.31
N PHE A 198 2.38 -10.76 -2.67
CA PHE A 198 1.99 -12.12 -3.01
C PHE A 198 1.38 -12.81 -1.80
N LYS A 199 0.21 -13.44 -1.99
CA LYS A 199 -0.53 -14.18 -0.98
C LYS A 199 -0.79 -15.61 -1.45
N TRP A 200 -0.81 -16.54 -0.50
CA TRP A 200 -1.17 -17.93 -0.79
C TRP A 200 -2.56 -18.07 -1.39
N SER A 201 -2.67 -18.91 -2.40
CA SER A 201 -3.92 -19.30 -3.06
C SER A 201 -4.09 -20.82 -2.99
N ASP A 202 -5.08 -21.26 -2.21
CA ASP A 202 -5.42 -22.69 -2.14
C ASP A 202 -5.85 -23.24 -3.50
N ALA A 203 -6.48 -22.41 -4.33
CA ALA A 203 -6.94 -22.82 -5.65
C ALA A 203 -5.78 -23.05 -6.64
N GLN A 204 -4.68 -22.27 -6.50
CA GLN A 204 -3.52 -22.36 -7.40
C GLN A 204 -2.34 -23.09 -6.78
N GLN A 205 -2.40 -23.42 -5.48
CA GLN A 205 -1.32 -24.06 -4.70
C GLN A 205 0.04 -23.35 -4.83
N THR A 206 -0.02 -22.01 -4.89
CA THR A 206 1.15 -21.14 -4.96
C THR A 206 0.80 -19.76 -4.41
N LEU A 207 1.81 -18.90 -4.26
CA LEU A 207 1.60 -17.48 -3.98
C LEU A 207 1.19 -16.75 -5.27
N VAL A 208 0.11 -15.99 -5.20
CA VAL A 208 -0.41 -15.17 -6.31
C VAL A 208 -0.30 -13.71 -5.98
N GLN A 209 -0.04 -12.89 -6.98
CA GLN A 209 -0.01 -11.44 -6.81
C GLN A 209 -1.40 -10.91 -6.47
N ILE A 210 -1.47 -10.10 -5.42
CA ILE A 210 -2.68 -9.38 -5.00
C ILE A 210 -2.42 -7.87 -5.05
N ALA A 211 -3.49 -7.08 -5.08
CA ALA A 211 -3.41 -5.63 -4.91
C ALA A 211 -3.47 -5.25 -3.44
N PHE A 212 -2.66 -4.29 -3.03
CA PHE A 212 -2.81 -3.63 -1.75
C PHE A 212 -4.11 -2.81 -1.75
N PRO A 213 -4.93 -2.85 -0.68
CA PRO A 213 -6.25 -2.22 -0.71
C PRO A 213 -6.24 -0.70 -0.82
N ALA A 214 -5.17 -0.04 -0.33
CA ALA A 214 -5.07 1.41 -0.34
C ALA A 214 -4.33 1.95 -1.57
N PHE A 215 -4.43 3.26 -1.78
CA PHE A 215 -3.76 3.94 -2.88
C PHE A 215 -3.21 5.33 -2.51
N PHE A 216 -3.31 5.73 -1.23
CA PHE A 216 -2.72 6.97 -0.73
C PHE A 216 -2.69 6.96 0.81
N PRO A 217 -1.65 7.46 1.49
CA PRO A 217 -0.42 8.01 0.93
C PRO A 217 0.46 6.96 0.25
N ASP A 218 0.28 5.68 0.59
CA ASP A 218 1.05 4.57 0.09
C ASP A 218 0.24 3.75 -0.91
N LEU A 219 0.88 3.38 -2.03
CA LEU A 219 0.22 2.62 -3.08
C LEU A 219 0.39 1.12 -2.88
N THR A 220 1.37 0.71 -2.05
CA THR A 220 1.74 -0.68 -1.82
C THR A 220 1.97 -0.96 -0.33
N ARG A 221 1.78 -2.21 0.10
CA ARG A 221 2.07 -2.61 1.47
C ARG A 221 3.54 -2.45 1.83
N TYR A 222 4.46 -2.66 0.90
CA TYR A 222 5.89 -2.44 1.14
C TYR A 222 6.17 -0.99 1.59
N GLN A 223 5.53 -0.02 0.96
CA GLN A 223 5.62 1.39 1.32
C GLN A 223 4.92 1.67 2.65
N ALA A 224 3.70 1.17 2.82
CA ALA A 224 2.91 1.39 4.03
C ALA A 224 3.59 0.85 5.31
N GLU A 225 4.19 -0.36 5.26
CA GLU A 225 4.96 -0.89 6.40
C GLU A 225 6.21 -0.05 6.69
N ALA A 226 6.91 0.45 5.66
CA ALA A 226 8.05 1.35 5.83
C ALA A 226 7.62 2.70 6.45
N ASP A 227 6.51 3.25 5.99
CA ASP A 227 5.96 4.50 6.51
C ASP A 227 5.41 4.35 7.93
N GLN A 228 4.76 3.23 8.25
CA GLN A 228 4.38 2.91 9.63
C GLN A 228 5.62 2.87 10.55
N ALA A 229 6.70 2.25 10.10
CA ALA A 229 7.94 2.22 10.86
C ALA A 229 8.55 3.62 11.05
N ALA A 230 8.48 4.48 10.03
CA ALA A 230 8.95 5.87 10.10
C ALA A 230 8.08 6.71 11.06
N VAL A 231 6.76 6.56 11.02
CA VAL A 231 5.84 7.24 11.94
C VAL A 231 6.07 6.80 13.39
N ASN A 232 6.37 5.54 13.64
CA ASN A 232 6.73 5.03 14.97
C ASN A 232 8.02 5.68 15.52
N GLN A 233 8.88 6.22 14.64
CA GLN A 233 10.09 6.98 14.99
C GLN A 233 9.84 8.50 15.05
N GLY A 234 8.59 8.95 14.85
CA GLY A 234 8.19 10.35 14.92
C GLY A 234 8.27 11.12 13.60
N HIS A 235 8.53 10.43 12.47
CA HIS A 235 8.49 11.04 11.15
C HIS A 235 7.05 11.08 10.61
N ASP A 236 6.74 12.06 9.78
CA ASP A 236 5.45 12.22 9.08
C ASP A 236 4.20 12.02 9.95
N PRO A 237 4.09 12.67 11.13
CA PRO A 237 2.99 12.46 12.08
C PRO A 237 1.62 12.84 11.50
N TRP A 238 1.57 13.55 10.38
CA TRP A 238 0.33 13.89 9.69
C TRP A 238 -0.44 12.66 9.17
N LYS A 239 0.25 11.54 8.93
CA LYS A 239 -0.36 10.26 8.53
C LYS A 239 -1.22 9.62 9.62
N LEU A 240 -1.09 10.06 10.87
CA LEU A 240 -1.94 9.66 11.99
C LEU A 240 -3.26 10.45 12.07
N ASP A 241 -3.42 11.50 11.26
CA ASP A 241 -4.60 12.38 11.26
C ASP A 241 -5.41 12.17 9.98
N ALA A 242 -6.61 11.58 10.10
CA ALA A 242 -7.47 11.25 8.97
C ALA A 242 -7.85 12.50 8.13
N ILE A 243 -8.05 13.66 8.77
CA ILE A 243 -8.38 14.91 8.05
C ILE A 243 -7.18 15.35 7.21
N LYS A 244 -5.97 15.31 7.78
CA LYS A 244 -4.75 15.71 7.06
C LYS A 244 -4.43 14.78 5.89
N VAL A 245 -4.65 13.47 6.06
CA VAL A 245 -4.48 12.51 4.95
C VAL A 245 -5.47 12.81 3.83
N ALA A 246 -6.76 13.06 4.14
CA ALA A 246 -7.75 13.40 3.14
C ALA A 246 -7.45 14.74 2.44
N GLN A 247 -6.96 15.75 3.17
CA GLN A 247 -6.51 17.03 2.61
C GLN A 247 -5.26 16.86 1.72
N ALA A 248 -4.31 16.03 2.12
CA ALA A 248 -3.11 15.73 1.33
C ALA A 248 -3.48 15.04 0.00
N LEU A 249 -4.40 14.07 0.04
CA LEU A 249 -4.96 13.47 -1.18
C LEU A 249 -5.58 14.54 -2.09
N ALA A 250 -6.45 15.38 -1.55
CA ALA A 250 -7.14 16.43 -2.31
C ALA A 250 -6.16 17.48 -2.89
N ALA A 251 -5.07 17.76 -2.19
CA ALA A 251 -4.03 18.68 -2.62
C ALA A 251 -3.12 18.10 -3.71
N SER A 252 -3.03 16.77 -3.81
CA SER A 252 -2.15 16.12 -4.79
C SER A 252 -2.52 16.50 -6.23
N SER A 253 -1.52 16.94 -6.99
CA SER A 253 -1.66 17.27 -8.41
C SER A 253 -1.96 16.05 -9.29
N ALA A 254 -1.64 14.84 -8.81
CA ALA A 254 -2.01 13.60 -9.48
C ALA A 254 -3.53 13.38 -9.47
N PHE A 255 -4.23 13.90 -8.46
CA PHE A 255 -5.66 13.68 -8.26
C PHE A 255 -6.48 14.97 -8.49
N PHE A 256 -6.71 15.77 -7.44
CA PHE A 256 -7.68 16.88 -7.49
C PHE A 256 -7.04 18.26 -7.60
N ASN A 257 -5.81 18.42 -7.12
CA ASN A 257 -5.10 19.71 -7.08
C ASN A 257 -5.89 20.83 -6.37
N TRP A 258 -6.59 20.50 -5.27
CA TRP A 258 -7.43 21.45 -4.51
C TRP A 258 -6.65 22.30 -3.51
N GLY A 259 -5.32 22.08 -3.41
CA GLY A 259 -4.47 22.76 -2.44
C GLY A 259 -4.57 22.16 -1.04
N PRO A 260 -3.59 22.50 -0.17
CA PRO A 260 -3.41 21.82 1.14
C PRO A 260 -4.47 22.19 2.18
N ASN A 261 -5.25 23.24 1.96
CA ASN A 261 -6.24 23.76 2.89
C ASN A 261 -7.69 23.54 2.42
N ALA A 262 -7.93 22.57 1.52
CA ALA A 262 -9.30 22.25 1.10
C ALA A 262 -10.17 21.96 2.34
N PRO A 263 -11.39 22.57 2.44
CA PRO A 263 -12.26 22.37 3.59
C PRO A 263 -12.59 20.89 3.75
N ALA A 264 -12.27 20.33 4.92
CA ALA A 264 -12.48 18.92 5.23
C ALA A 264 -13.17 18.76 6.58
N ARG A 265 -14.03 17.75 6.69
CA ARG A 265 -14.70 17.40 7.93
C ARG A 265 -14.82 15.89 8.10
N LEU A 266 -14.66 15.42 9.31
CA LEU A 266 -14.86 14.03 9.66
C LEU A 266 -16.38 13.71 9.60
N ILE A 267 -16.74 12.62 8.92
CA ILE A 267 -18.11 12.13 8.83
C ILE A 267 -18.33 10.99 9.81
N SER A 268 -17.37 10.06 9.91
CA SER A 268 -17.43 8.95 10.86
C SER A 268 -16.03 8.41 11.15
N GLY A 269 -15.88 7.77 12.29
CA GLY A 269 -14.61 7.20 12.73
C GLY A 269 -13.51 8.26 12.90
N GLY A 270 -12.27 7.86 12.70
CA GLY A 270 -11.10 8.77 12.71
C GLY A 270 -10.55 9.07 14.10
N GLY A 271 -11.13 8.53 15.15
CA GLY A 271 -10.63 8.63 16.52
C GLY A 271 -9.43 7.73 16.78
N GLN A 272 -8.88 7.86 17.98
CA GLN A 272 -7.66 7.16 18.39
C GLN A 272 -7.78 5.64 18.34
N HIS A 273 -8.96 5.09 18.60
CA HIS A 273 -9.24 3.65 18.64
C HIS A 273 -9.97 3.15 17.39
N ASP A 274 -10.32 4.06 16.48
CA ASP A 274 -11.01 3.69 15.26
C ASP A 274 -10.02 3.12 14.24
N VAL A 275 -10.45 2.06 13.55
CA VAL A 275 -9.69 1.44 12.46
C VAL A 275 -10.16 1.90 11.08
N ASN A 276 -11.30 2.60 11.02
CA ASN A 276 -11.86 3.17 9.80
C ASN A 276 -12.23 4.64 10.02
N ALA A 277 -12.13 5.42 8.95
CA ALA A 277 -12.55 6.81 8.93
C ALA A 277 -13.18 7.18 7.59
N VAL A 278 -14.13 8.12 7.63
CA VAL A 278 -14.67 8.76 6.42
C VAL A 278 -14.57 10.27 6.61
N VAL A 279 -13.88 10.93 5.69
CA VAL A 279 -13.71 12.38 5.65
C VAL A 279 -14.37 12.93 4.39
N GLU A 280 -15.20 13.94 4.52
CA GLU A 280 -15.71 14.72 3.39
C GLU A 280 -14.78 15.90 3.13
N VAL A 281 -14.32 16.03 1.88
CA VAL A 281 -13.51 17.17 1.45
C VAL A 281 -14.27 17.93 0.37
N LYS A 282 -14.35 19.25 0.53
CA LYS A 282 -15.03 20.16 -0.41
C LYS A 282 -14.02 20.83 -1.31
N SER A 283 -14.31 20.87 -2.61
CA SER A 283 -13.53 21.66 -3.55
C SER A 283 -13.54 23.15 -3.19
N PRO A 284 -12.39 23.82 -3.14
CA PRO A 284 -12.32 25.27 -2.91
C PRO A 284 -12.64 26.10 -4.15
N HIS A 285 -12.77 25.44 -5.31
CA HIS A 285 -13.02 26.13 -6.58
C HIS A 285 -14.50 26.49 -6.77
N PRO A 286 -14.81 27.57 -7.54
CA PRO A 286 -16.17 27.93 -7.87
C PRO A 286 -16.92 26.79 -8.57
N GLY A 287 -18.17 26.53 -8.15
CA GLY A 287 -18.94 25.41 -8.69
C GLY A 287 -18.43 24.04 -8.33
N GLY A 288 -17.44 23.96 -7.41
CA GLY A 288 -16.86 22.70 -6.96
C GLY A 288 -17.82 21.88 -6.09
N GLY A 289 -17.68 20.55 -6.20
CA GLY A 289 -18.46 19.58 -5.43
C GLY A 289 -17.70 19.10 -4.18
N THR A 290 -18.08 17.92 -3.76
CA THR A 290 -17.46 17.22 -2.62
C THR A 290 -16.98 15.83 -3.05
N ILE A 291 -16.00 15.30 -2.32
CA ILE A 291 -15.63 13.89 -2.33
C ILE A 291 -15.72 13.33 -0.92
N ARG A 292 -15.96 12.03 -0.80
CA ARG A 292 -15.83 11.28 0.43
C ARG A 292 -14.62 10.38 0.32
N VAL A 293 -13.71 10.50 1.28
CA VAL A 293 -12.46 9.77 1.38
C VAL A 293 -12.63 8.74 2.49
N SER A 294 -12.70 7.46 2.14
CA SER A 294 -12.74 6.36 3.09
C SER A 294 -11.33 5.87 3.34
N MET A 295 -11.01 5.65 4.60
CA MET A 295 -9.67 5.27 5.04
C MET A 295 -9.72 4.14 6.06
N SER A 296 -8.65 3.36 6.11
CA SER A 296 -8.45 2.31 7.11
C SER A 296 -7.02 2.33 7.64
N ARG A 297 -6.84 1.84 8.88
CA ARG A 297 -5.50 1.55 9.43
C ARG A 297 -5.12 0.14 9.04
N LEU A 298 -4.34 0.00 7.98
CA LEU A 298 -4.01 -1.29 7.38
C LEU A 298 -2.76 -1.93 7.98
N GLU A 299 -1.86 -1.13 8.59
CA GLU A 299 -0.60 -1.62 9.17
C GLU A 299 -0.64 -1.73 10.69
N SER A 300 -1.57 -1.07 11.33
CA SER A 300 -1.83 -1.19 12.77
C SER A 300 -3.28 -0.82 13.05
N ASN A 301 -3.98 -1.65 13.80
CA ASN A 301 -5.36 -1.40 14.22
C ASN A 301 -5.45 -0.65 15.56
N THR A 302 -4.38 0.00 15.99
CA THR A 302 -4.31 0.82 17.20
C THR A 302 -4.11 2.29 16.85
N ASN A 303 -4.17 3.14 17.87
CA ASN A 303 -3.96 4.60 17.76
C ASN A 303 -2.60 5.05 17.20
N GLY A 304 -1.67 4.14 17.01
CA GLY A 304 -0.41 4.39 16.31
C GLY A 304 -0.41 4.03 14.83
N GLY A 305 -1.51 3.47 14.29
CA GLY A 305 -1.61 3.11 12.88
C GLY A 305 -1.79 4.32 11.96
N ILE A 306 -1.09 4.33 10.83
CA ILE A 306 -1.27 5.32 9.77
C ILE A 306 -2.62 5.14 9.08
N TRP A 307 -3.18 6.24 8.55
CA TRP A 307 -4.40 6.22 7.77
C TRP A 307 -4.08 6.03 6.28
N GLU A 308 -4.67 4.99 5.71
CA GLU A 308 -4.55 4.64 4.30
C GLU A 308 -5.88 4.84 3.58
N VAL A 309 -5.89 5.60 2.47
CA VAL A 309 -7.10 5.81 1.66
C VAL A 309 -7.40 4.57 0.84
N THR A 310 -8.57 3.99 1.07
CA THR A 310 -9.04 2.76 0.40
C THR A 310 -10.12 3.02 -0.63
N ASP A 311 -10.83 4.16 -0.54
CA ASP A 311 -11.85 4.55 -1.52
C ASP A 311 -12.01 6.08 -1.56
N VAL A 312 -12.31 6.60 -2.74
CA VAL A 312 -12.76 7.97 -2.94
C VAL A 312 -14.01 7.94 -3.81
N SER A 313 -15.10 8.40 -3.23
CA SER A 313 -16.40 8.45 -3.90
C SER A 313 -16.91 9.87 -4.07
N SER A 314 -17.77 10.05 -5.06
CA SER A 314 -18.45 11.29 -5.38
C SER A 314 -19.97 11.10 -5.32
N PRO A 315 -20.74 12.07 -4.85
CA PRO A 315 -22.20 11.98 -4.88
C PRO A 315 -22.79 12.00 -6.29
N THR A 316 -22.02 12.46 -7.29
CA THR A 316 -22.50 12.68 -8.67
C THR A 316 -21.85 11.79 -9.71
N LEU A 317 -20.78 11.04 -9.34
CA LEU A 317 -20.05 10.13 -10.20
C LEU A 317 -19.90 8.77 -9.56
N SER A 318 -20.02 7.70 -10.33
CA SER A 318 -19.74 6.35 -9.85
C SER A 318 -19.15 5.49 -10.95
N LEU A 319 -18.27 4.55 -10.57
CA LEU A 319 -17.77 3.47 -11.41
C LEU A 319 -18.49 2.18 -11.02
N SER A 320 -18.93 1.41 -12.00
CA SER A 320 -19.56 0.08 -11.81
C SER A 320 -18.72 -1.05 -12.37
N ALA A 321 -17.84 -0.76 -13.32
CA ALA A 321 -16.84 -1.68 -13.86
C ALA A 321 -15.59 -0.89 -14.30
N PRO A 322 -14.38 -1.44 -14.09
CA PRO A 322 -14.06 -2.69 -13.39
C PRO A 322 -14.35 -2.62 -11.89
N THR A 323 -14.21 -3.73 -11.18
CA THR A 323 -14.26 -3.76 -9.71
C THR A 323 -12.93 -3.31 -9.11
N ALA A 324 -12.95 -2.90 -7.84
CA ALA A 324 -11.73 -2.58 -7.11
C ALA A 324 -10.77 -3.78 -7.07
N GLN A 325 -9.47 -3.48 -7.14
CA GLN A 325 -8.37 -4.45 -7.13
C GLN A 325 -8.35 -5.42 -8.34
N ALA A 326 -9.19 -5.17 -9.36
CA ALA A 326 -9.18 -5.97 -10.57
C ALA A 326 -7.83 -5.87 -11.30
N ARG A 327 -7.37 -7.01 -11.84
CA ARG A 327 -6.24 -7.03 -12.78
C ARG A 327 -6.73 -6.65 -14.16
N LEU A 328 -6.16 -5.59 -14.73
CA LEU A 328 -6.58 -5.00 -15.99
C LEU A 328 -5.52 -5.19 -17.05
N GLN A 329 -5.98 -5.41 -18.29
CA GLN A 329 -5.13 -5.45 -19.47
C GLN A 329 -5.73 -4.54 -20.54
N SER A 330 -4.92 -3.61 -21.05
CA SER A 330 -5.33 -2.64 -22.08
C SER A 330 -5.70 -3.33 -23.40
N PRO A 331 -6.80 -2.93 -24.10
CA PRO A 331 -7.76 -1.90 -23.70
C PRO A 331 -8.82 -2.40 -22.73
N ILE A 332 -9.33 -1.53 -21.85
CA ILE A 332 -10.37 -1.84 -20.88
C ILE A 332 -11.69 -1.17 -21.24
N THR A 333 -12.81 -1.77 -20.82
CA THR A 333 -14.12 -1.12 -20.83
C THR A 333 -14.45 -0.66 -19.43
N VAL A 334 -14.72 0.64 -19.28
CA VAL A 334 -15.09 1.26 -18.01
C VAL A 334 -16.54 1.70 -18.08
N SER A 335 -17.33 1.29 -17.09
CA SER A 335 -18.75 1.63 -16.99
C SER A 335 -19.05 2.31 -15.67
N GLY A 336 -20.11 3.14 -15.69
CA GLY A 336 -20.50 3.88 -14.51
C GLY A 336 -21.68 4.81 -14.78
N ARG A 337 -21.85 5.77 -13.88
CA ARG A 337 -22.90 6.80 -14.00
C ARG A 337 -22.34 8.17 -13.62
N GLY A 338 -22.92 9.21 -14.22
CA GLY A 338 -22.57 10.59 -13.88
C GLY A 338 -23.54 11.59 -14.50
N ASN A 339 -23.53 12.80 -13.99
CA ASN A 339 -24.30 13.91 -14.57
C ASN A 339 -23.58 14.40 -15.82
N ALA A 340 -24.28 14.45 -16.96
CA ALA A 340 -23.74 14.98 -18.19
C ALA A 340 -24.12 16.45 -18.35
N PHE A 341 -23.12 17.28 -18.61
CA PHE A 341 -23.30 18.66 -19.05
C PHE A 341 -22.86 18.77 -20.53
N GLU A 342 -23.75 19.23 -21.39
CA GLU A 342 -23.51 19.27 -22.85
C GLU A 342 -23.02 17.93 -23.44
N GLY A 343 -23.55 16.83 -22.92
CA GLY A 343 -23.17 15.48 -23.34
C GLY A 343 -21.84 14.97 -22.77
N VAL A 344 -21.15 15.71 -21.91
CA VAL A 344 -19.90 15.32 -21.25
C VAL A 344 -20.15 15.04 -19.78
N ILE A 345 -19.79 13.84 -19.30
CA ILE A 345 -19.78 13.47 -17.88
C ILE A 345 -18.47 13.88 -17.23
N GLY A 346 -17.35 13.65 -17.91
CA GLY A 346 -16.04 13.93 -17.35
C GLY A 346 -14.89 13.27 -18.11
N SER A 347 -13.79 13.05 -17.42
CA SER A 347 -12.59 12.40 -17.93
C SER A 347 -12.22 11.18 -17.08
N LEU A 348 -11.94 10.06 -17.78
CA LEU A 348 -11.29 8.87 -17.20
C LEU A 348 -9.78 9.01 -17.41
N ARG A 349 -9.00 8.70 -16.36
CA ARG A 349 -7.54 8.62 -16.40
C ARG A 349 -7.10 7.29 -15.77
N VAL A 350 -6.04 6.70 -16.32
CA VAL A 350 -5.29 5.63 -15.69
C VAL A 350 -3.99 6.21 -15.18
N LEU A 351 -3.72 6.01 -13.91
CA LEU A 351 -2.47 6.41 -13.27
C LEU A 351 -1.66 5.15 -12.93
N ASP A 352 -0.35 5.18 -13.21
CA ASP A 352 0.58 4.11 -12.89
C ASP A 352 1.00 4.11 -11.40
N HIS A 353 1.93 3.24 -11.05
CA HIS A 353 2.49 3.09 -9.70
C HIS A 353 3.31 4.31 -9.21
N LEU A 354 3.62 5.25 -10.09
CA LEU A 354 4.25 6.54 -9.77
C LEU A 354 3.27 7.72 -9.89
N TYR A 355 1.97 7.42 -10.02
CA TYR A 355 0.89 8.37 -10.29
C TYR A 355 1.02 9.15 -11.60
N ASN A 356 1.82 8.67 -12.56
CA ASN A 356 1.84 9.24 -13.90
C ASN A 356 0.59 8.83 -14.68
N GLN A 357 0.04 9.75 -15.46
CA GLN A 357 -1.07 9.44 -16.33
C GLN A 357 -0.56 8.66 -17.56
N ILE A 358 -1.01 7.41 -17.70
CA ILE A 358 -0.63 6.49 -18.79
C ILE A 358 -1.77 6.21 -19.77
N GLY A 359 -2.98 6.68 -19.47
CA GLY A 359 -4.15 6.58 -20.35
C GLY A 359 -5.21 7.61 -19.99
N GLN A 360 -5.99 8.02 -21.00
CA GLN A 360 -7.09 8.97 -20.83
C GLN A 360 -8.20 8.73 -21.86
N ALA A 361 -9.46 8.95 -21.43
CA ALA A 361 -10.61 8.98 -22.31
C ALA A 361 -11.65 9.98 -21.80
N GLN A 362 -12.32 10.67 -22.71
CA GLN A 362 -13.48 11.49 -22.36
C GLN A 362 -14.72 10.59 -22.19
N VAL A 363 -15.46 10.81 -21.12
CA VAL A 363 -16.72 10.11 -20.84
C VAL A 363 -17.89 10.96 -21.27
N ARG A 364 -18.76 10.36 -22.09
CA ARG A 364 -19.96 11.01 -22.61
C ARG A 364 -21.21 10.28 -22.13
N GLY A 365 -22.32 11.01 -22.02
CA GLY A 365 -23.62 10.50 -21.66
C GLY A 365 -24.73 11.34 -22.26
N ALA A 366 -25.95 10.84 -22.21
CA ALA A 366 -27.12 11.60 -22.64
C ALA A 366 -27.29 12.84 -21.74
N SER A 367 -27.49 14.01 -22.35
CA SER A 367 -27.82 15.22 -21.62
C SER A 367 -29.22 15.09 -21.03
N GLY A 368 -29.43 15.46 -19.75
CA GLY A 368 -30.71 15.37 -19.06
C GLY A 368 -30.60 15.79 -17.58
N ASN A 369 -31.74 15.78 -16.92
CA ASN A 369 -31.84 16.14 -15.51
C ASN A 369 -31.54 14.91 -14.63
N GLY A 370 -30.25 14.58 -14.43
CA GLY A 370 -29.84 13.51 -13.53
C GLY A 370 -28.71 12.63 -14.05
N PRO A 371 -28.25 11.64 -13.24
CA PRO A 371 -27.15 10.77 -13.60
C PRO A 371 -27.53 9.85 -14.78
N THR A 372 -26.72 9.84 -15.80
CA THR A 372 -26.83 8.94 -16.97
C THR A 372 -25.75 7.86 -16.91
N SER A 373 -26.05 6.68 -17.44
CA SER A 373 -25.08 5.59 -17.53
C SER A 373 -24.15 5.81 -18.71
N PHE A 374 -22.91 5.36 -18.56
CA PHE A 374 -21.91 5.38 -19.63
C PHE A 374 -21.17 4.03 -19.70
N SER A 375 -20.61 3.77 -20.88
CA SER A 375 -19.63 2.71 -21.11
C SER A 375 -18.59 3.26 -22.09
N THR A 376 -17.33 3.30 -21.67
CA THR A 376 -16.25 3.94 -22.43
C THR A 376 -15.07 2.97 -22.55
N LYS A 377 -14.53 2.82 -23.76
CA LYS A 377 -13.29 2.09 -24.00
C LYS A 377 -12.11 3.01 -23.68
N LEU A 378 -11.19 2.51 -22.89
CA LEU A 378 -9.99 3.22 -22.46
C LEU A 378 -8.75 2.39 -22.80
N THR A 379 -7.79 3.02 -23.49
CA THR A 379 -6.50 2.42 -23.81
C THR A 379 -5.44 3.08 -22.93
N TYR A 380 -4.54 2.27 -22.38
CA TYR A 380 -3.35 2.74 -21.67
C TYR A 380 -2.14 1.90 -22.11
N SER A 381 -0.95 2.41 -21.89
CA SER A 381 0.31 1.73 -22.17
C SER A 381 1.09 1.54 -20.89
N THR A 382 1.54 0.33 -20.65
CA THR A 382 2.46 -0.04 -19.57
C THR A 382 3.76 -0.55 -20.19
N ASP A 383 4.88 -0.15 -19.60
CA ASP A 383 6.21 -0.63 -19.94
C ASP A 383 6.87 -1.38 -18.78
N PHE A 384 6.06 -1.89 -17.85
CA PHE A 384 6.54 -2.60 -16.66
C PHE A 384 7.31 -3.87 -17.06
N GLN A 385 8.55 -3.94 -16.60
CA GLN A 385 9.43 -5.10 -16.88
C GLN A 385 9.12 -6.29 -15.96
N ALA A 386 8.41 -6.07 -14.86
CA ALA A 386 8.20 -7.06 -13.80
C ALA A 386 6.72 -7.20 -13.41
N GLY A 387 5.96 -7.93 -14.22
CA GLY A 387 4.58 -8.30 -13.88
C GLY A 387 3.61 -7.11 -13.78
N ALA A 388 2.43 -7.31 -13.20
CA ALA A 388 1.48 -6.23 -12.98
C ALA A 388 1.95 -5.31 -11.84
N GLN A 389 1.62 -4.03 -11.98
CA GLN A 389 1.90 -3.02 -10.95
C GLN A 389 0.60 -2.39 -10.45
N GLU A 390 0.67 -1.85 -9.25
CA GLU A 390 -0.44 -1.10 -8.67
C GLU A 390 -0.75 0.14 -9.50
N GLY A 391 -2.03 0.47 -9.63
CA GLY A 391 -2.47 1.64 -10.36
C GLY A 391 -3.83 2.13 -9.91
N ILE A 392 -4.27 3.24 -10.50
CA ILE A 392 -5.53 3.88 -10.15
C ILE A 392 -6.29 4.23 -11.43
N LEU A 393 -7.56 3.90 -11.44
CA LEU A 393 -8.53 4.41 -12.39
C LEU A 393 -9.27 5.58 -11.74
N MET A 394 -9.21 6.78 -12.33
CA MET A 394 -9.87 7.98 -11.84
C MET A 394 -10.90 8.48 -12.84
N LEU A 395 -12.15 8.66 -12.39
CA LEU A 395 -13.18 9.41 -13.11
C LEU A 395 -13.38 10.76 -12.43
N SER A 396 -13.21 11.85 -13.16
CA SER A 396 -13.37 13.20 -12.63
C SER A 396 -14.27 14.05 -13.52
N ALA A 397 -15.05 14.95 -12.91
CA ALA A 397 -15.84 15.96 -13.62
C ALA A 397 -15.25 17.35 -13.39
N PRO A 398 -15.21 18.19 -14.46
CA PRO A 398 -14.75 19.57 -14.35
C PRO A 398 -15.82 20.47 -13.72
N SER A 399 -15.37 21.54 -13.08
CA SER A 399 -16.20 22.69 -12.73
C SER A 399 -16.61 23.44 -14.00
N GLN A 400 -17.86 23.79 -14.11
CA GLN A 400 -18.37 24.59 -15.23
C GLN A 400 -17.92 26.06 -15.15
N ALA A 401 -17.43 26.49 -14.00
CA ALA A 401 -17.03 27.88 -13.78
C ALA A 401 -15.61 28.19 -14.29
N ASP A 402 -14.66 27.24 -14.10
CA ASP A 402 -13.24 27.47 -14.35
C ASP A 402 -12.50 26.28 -14.95
N GLY A 403 -13.18 25.14 -15.17
CA GLY A 403 -12.60 23.92 -15.72
C GLY A 403 -11.72 23.14 -14.75
N SER A 404 -11.57 23.58 -13.50
CA SER A 404 -10.87 22.83 -12.45
C SER A 404 -11.61 21.52 -12.15
N ILE A 405 -10.94 20.56 -11.50
CA ILE A 405 -11.63 19.32 -11.07
C ILE A 405 -12.60 19.67 -9.95
N ALA A 406 -13.91 19.52 -10.21
CA ALA A 406 -14.95 19.79 -9.24
C ALA A 406 -15.19 18.63 -8.29
N THR A 407 -15.12 17.39 -8.78
CA THR A 407 -15.35 16.14 -8.03
C THR A 407 -14.77 14.96 -8.78
N GLY A 408 -14.68 13.79 -8.11
CA GLY A 408 -14.20 12.57 -8.75
C GLY A 408 -14.35 11.33 -7.88
N THR A 409 -14.15 10.19 -8.49
CA THR A 409 -14.06 8.89 -7.83
C THR A 409 -12.81 8.15 -8.30
N LEU A 410 -12.17 7.44 -7.39
CA LEU A 410 -10.93 6.70 -7.62
C LEU A 410 -11.16 5.22 -7.33
N LEU A 411 -10.51 4.38 -8.12
CA LEU A 411 -10.60 2.93 -7.98
C LEU A 411 -9.20 2.34 -8.07
N LYS A 412 -8.80 1.59 -7.05
CA LYS A 412 -7.56 0.82 -7.04
C LYS A 412 -7.63 -0.34 -8.02
N VAL A 413 -6.55 -0.56 -8.79
CA VAL A 413 -6.45 -1.65 -9.78
C VAL A 413 -5.01 -2.19 -9.85
N LEU A 414 -4.85 -3.38 -10.47
CA LEU A 414 -3.56 -3.89 -10.94
C LEU A 414 -3.49 -3.71 -12.45
N LEU A 415 -2.46 -3.06 -12.95
CA LEU A 415 -2.18 -2.83 -14.36
C LEU A 415 -1.21 -3.88 -14.88
N ALA A 416 -1.60 -4.62 -15.93
CA ALA A 416 -0.82 -5.69 -16.54
C ALA A 416 -0.52 -5.39 -18.02
#